data_4b467e647e5b4ad2921ae1cd41c558ed
#
_entry.id   4b467e647e5b4ad2921ae1cd41c558ed
#
_cell.length_a   1.000
_cell.length_b   1.000
_cell.length_c   1.000
_cell.angle_alpha   90.00
_cell.angle_beta   90.00
_cell.angle_gamma   90.00
#
_symmetry.space_group_name_H-M   'P 1'
#
loop_
_entity.id
_entity.type
_entity.pdbx_description
1 polymer ?
#
loop_
_entity_poly.entity_id
_entity_poly.type
_entity_poly.pdbx_seq_one_letter_code
_entity_poly.pdbx_strand_id
1 'polypeptide(L)'
;DADQKTIKRAFLKLARKLHPDVSDDPHAEEKFKEVNEAYSVLSDEQKRANYDRYGDPNGPSGFGGGYVDMSDIFGGGFGGFGDIFDSFFGGGHGGRGAAQRTRGSDMGIRLSISLEEAAAGVTKTISYNRLSTCDDCNGTGLGEGGKIEDCSHCHGTGTVVQVQNTVFGQMQSQTVCPECQGTGKKVEHACETCGGQGRTPDHERVSVEIPAGVHSGQSISITGKGEAGVRGDTSGDLIVTIEVSQHKDFERRGDDLFTSVSVDSLEAIVGTTVTIDGIIKDETIEISIPAGCKYGQQLSVAGKGMPRLHTKARGNLYVLVHIETSTGLTKDQLETLTSLIDERKQNSAQETQDEQHDQSSAAADSSNHNDKKAKKASKKRR
;
A
#
# COMPACT_ATOMS: atom_id res chain seq x y z
N ASP A 1 -38.82 12.91 25.28
CA ASP A 1 -39.65 13.77 24.41
C ASP A 1 -38.82 14.64 23.43
N ALA A 2 -37.51 14.41 23.30
CA ALA A 2 -36.67 15.17 22.37
C ALA A 2 -36.89 14.67 20.93
N ASP A 3 -36.90 15.58 19.95
CA ASP A 3 -36.97 15.26 18.52
C ASP A 3 -35.63 14.72 17.99
N GLN A 4 -35.66 14.03 16.88
CA GLN A 4 -34.50 13.40 16.23
C GLN A 4 -33.35 14.42 15.95
N LYS A 5 -33.68 15.67 15.60
CA LYS A 5 -32.69 16.71 15.35
C LYS A 5 -31.97 17.13 16.63
N THR A 6 -32.69 17.18 17.73
CA THR A 6 -32.15 17.54 19.07
C THR A 6 -31.24 16.42 19.56
N ILE A 7 -31.65 15.15 19.42
CA ILE A 7 -30.86 13.98 19.78
C ILE A 7 -29.54 13.96 18.99
N LYS A 8 -29.62 14.12 17.67
CA LYS A 8 -28.41 14.16 16.81
C LYS A 8 -27.46 15.31 17.16
N ARG A 9 -28.02 16.48 17.48
CA ARG A 9 -27.21 17.65 17.89
C ARG A 9 -26.51 17.43 19.22
N ALA A 10 -27.21 16.83 20.19
CA ALA A 10 -26.64 16.49 21.49
C ALA A 10 -25.53 15.43 21.34
N PHE A 11 -25.76 14.40 20.56
CA PHE A 11 -24.76 13.38 20.23
C PHE A 11 -23.49 13.99 19.65
N LEU A 12 -23.59 14.79 18.57
CA LEU A 12 -22.43 15.43 17.94
C LEU A 12 -21.65 16.33 18.89
N LYS A 13 -22.35 17.02 19.82
CA LYS A 13 -21.69 17.86 20.83
C LYS A 13 -20.91 17.02 21.84
N LEU A 14 -21.50 15.93 22.32
CA LEU A 14 -20.86 15.04 23.29
C LEU A 14 -19.72 14.23 22.64
N ALA A 15 -19.91 13.72 21.43
CA ALA A 15 -18.91 12.98 20.69
C ALA A 15 -17.63 13.81 20.44
N ARG A 16 -17.77 15.09 20.10
CA ARG A 16 -16.60 15.99 19.96
C ARG A 16 -15.89 16.27 21.28
N LYS A 17 -16.65 16.35 22.39
CA LYS A 17 -16.08 16.63 23.72
C LYS A 17 -15.38 15.41 24.32
N LEU A 18 -15.86 14.22 24.03
CA LEU A 18 -15.40 12.96 24.61
C LEU A 18 -14.52 12.15 23.65
N HIS A 19 -14.13 12.74 22.49
CA HIS A 19 -13.25 12.05 21.55
C HIS A 19 -11.89 11.75 22.20
N PRO A 20 -11.36 10.51 22.09
CA PRO A 20 -10.12 10.12 22.77
C PRO A 20 -8.90 10.98 22.38
N ASP A 21 -8.88 11.54 21.14
CA ASP A 21 -7.78 12.40 20.67
C ASP A 21 -7.90 13.86 21.16
N VAL A 22 -9.01 14.25 21.78
CA VAL A 22 -9.28 15.65 22.14
C VAL A 22 -9.58 15.83 23.62
N SER A 23 -9.97 14.78 24.33
CA SER A 23 -10.39 14.82 25.73
C SER A 23 -9.27 14.45 26.68
N ASP A 24 -9.00 15.30 27.67
CA ASP A 24 -8.06 15.02 28.77
C ASP A 24 -8.70 14.22 29.93
N ASP A 25 -9.97 13.81 29.80
CA ASP A 25 -10.69 13.04 30.83
C ASP A 25 -10.23 11.57 30.81
N PRO A 26 -9.70 11.00 31.89
CA PRO A 26 -9.27 9.61 31.96
C PRO A 26 -10.38 8.58 31.68
N HIS A 27 -11.66 8.99 31.82
CA HIS A 27 -12.84 8.16 31.50
C HIS A 27 -13.53 8.59 30.20
N ALA A 28 -12.85 9.30 29.31
CA ALA A 28 -13.43 9.79 28.04
C ALA A 28 -13.91 8.63 27.17
N GLU A 29 -13.14 7.55 27.10
CA GLU A 29 -13.47 6.38 26.30
C GLU A 29 -14.74 5.67 26.77
N GLU A 30 -14.89 5.47 28.07
CA GLU A 30 -16.09 4.85 28.66
C GLU A 30 -17.33 5.70 28.41
N LYS A 31 -17.23 7.01 28.65
CA LYS A 31 -18.32 7.96 28.41
C LYS A 31 -18.66 8.07 26.92
N PHE A 32 -17.68 7.95 26.05
CA PHE A 32 -17.90 7.95 24.60
C PHE A 32 -18.67 6.69 24.15
N LYS A 33 -18.36 5.52 24.73
CA LYS A 33 -19.11 4.27 24.49
C LYS A 33 -20.56 4.42 24.93
N GLU A 34 -20.82 4.93 26.14
CA GLU A 34 -22.18 5.17 26.65
C GLU A 34 -22.98 6.12 25.75
N VAL A 35 -22.35 7.19 25.27
CA VAL A 35 -22.97 8.16 24.37
C VAL A 35 -23.33 7.54 23.02
N ASN A 36 -22.46 6.69 22.48
CA ASN A 36 -22.73 5.95 21.24
C ASN A 36 -23.86 4.94 21.41
N GLU A 37 -23.88 4.20 22.50
CA GLU A 37 -24.93 3.25 22.81
C GLU A 37 -26.30 3.95 22.96
N ALA A 38 -26.35 5.02 23.74
CA ALA A 38 -27.57 5.82 23.88
C ALA A 38 -28.06 6.37 22.54
N TYR A 39 -27.15 6.87 21.69
CA TYR A 39 -27.51 7.36 20.37
C TYR A 39 -28.04 6.26 19.45
N SER A 40 -27.48 5.05 19.51
CA SER A 40 -27.91 3.91 18.71
C SER A 40 -29.35 3.50 18.98
N VAL A 41 -29.80 3.65 20.22
CA VAL A 41 -31.19 3.37 20.64
C VAL A 41 -32.11 4.53 20.28
N LEU A 42 -31.70 5.77 20.58
CA LEU A 42 -32.55 6.97 20.45
C LEU A 42 -32.68 7.47 19.01
N SER A 43 -31.73 7.11 18.11
CA SER A 43 -31.78 7.50 16.71
C SER A 43 -32.75 6.68 15.86
N ASP A 44 -33.14 5.51 16.32
CA ASP A 44 -34.09 4.63 15.64
C ASP A 44 -35.44 4.68 16.34
N GLU A 45 -36.49 5.02 15.59
CA GLU A 45 -37.84 5.16 16.14
C GLU A 45 -38.38 3.87 16.75
N GLN A 46 -38.07 2.70 16.16
CA GLN A 46 -38.56 1.41 16.67
C GLN A 46 -37.80 0.99 17.93
N LYS A 47 -36.47 1.17 17.94
CA LYS A 47 -35.67 0.86 19.14
C LYS A 47 -36.01 1.80 20.29
N ARG A 48 -36.23 3.07 20.00
CA ARG A 48 -36.69 4.04 20.98
C ARG A 48 -38.08 3.66 21.54
N ALA A 49 -39.04 3.35 20.68
CA ALA A 49 -40.39 2.92 21.11
C ALA A 49 -40.36 1.63 21.92
N ASN A 50 -39.50 0.68 21.58
CA ASN A 50 -39.29 -0.54 22.33
C ASN A 50 -38.67 -0.24 23.70
N TYR A 51 -37.63 0.61 23.74
CA TYR A 51 -36.98 1.00 24.98
C TYR A 51 -37.93 1.76 25.91
N ASP A 52 -38.70 2.72 25.38
CA ASP A 52 -39.70 3.48 26.14
C ASP A 52 -40.83 2.62 26.73
N ARG A 53 -41.16 1.48 26.05
CA ARG A 53 -42.25 0.59 26.46
C ARG A 53 -41.80 -0.58 27.33
N TYR A 54 -40.61 -1.13 27.03
CA TYR A 54 -40.18 -2.41 27.62
C TYR A 54 -38.86 -2.30 28.40
N GLY A 55 -38.15 -1.16 28.33
CA GLY A 55 -36.81 -0.96 28.89
C GLY A 55 -35.69 -1.68 28.13
N ASP A 56 -36.05 -2.30 26.98
CA ASP A 56 -35.10 -3.00 26.10
C ASP A 56 -35.29 -2.55 24.65
N PRO A 57 -34.23 -2.12 23.96
CA PRO A 57 -34.31 -1.64 22.57
C PRO A 57 -34.78 -2.73 21.59
N ASN A 58 -34.64 -4.01 21.93
CA ASN A 58 -34.99 -5.13 21.05
C ASN A 58 -36.44 -5.63 21.28
N GLY A 59 -37.20 -5.07 22.27
CA GLY A 59 -38.57 -5.43 22.57
C GLY A 59 -38.74 -6.69 23.45
N PRO A 60 -39.97 -7.24 23.61
CA PRO A 60 -40.31 -8.30 24.57
C PRO A 60 -39.77 -9.69 24.20
N SER A 61 -38.90 -9.85 23.26
CA SER A 61 -38.28 -11.12 22.87
C SER A 61 -37.13 -11.52 23.81
N GLY A 62 -37.38 -11.47 25.08
CA GLY A 62 -36.52 -12.09 26.07
C GLY A 62 -36.77 -13.58 26.14
N PHE A 63 -36.10 -14.41 25.36
CA PHE A 63 -35.66 -15.75 25.75
C PHE A 63 -34.88 -16.37 24.58
N GLY A 64 -33.56 -16.33 24.64
CA GLY A 64 -32.71 -17.13 23.74
C GLY A 64 -31.60 -16.42 22.97
N GLY A 65 -30.91 -15.48 23.57
CA GLY A 65 -29.65 -15.01 23.01
C GLY A 65 -28.69 -14.77 24.15
N GLY A 66 -27.65 -15.61 24.22
CA GLY A 66 -26.60 -15.46 25.23
C GLY A 66 -26.10 -14.04 25.29
N TYR A 67 -25.85 -13.57 26.49
CA TYR A 67 -25.12 -12.36 26.81
C TYR A 67 -23.79 -12.43 26.06
N VAL A 68 -23.72 -11.82 24.88
CA VAL A 68 -22.43 -11.60 24.22
C VAL A 68 -21.82 -10.42 24.96
N ASP A 69 -20.85 -10.71 25.78
CA ASP A 69 -20.10 -9.69 26.51
C ASP A 69 -19.47 -8.75 25.47
N MET A 70 -19.94 -7.52 25.48
CA MET A 70 -19.51 -6.47 24.54
C MET A 70 -18.01 -6.15 24.69
N SER A 71 -17.36 -6.62 25.75
CA SER A 71 -15.93 -6.51 25.97
C SER A 71 -15.10 -7.42 25.05
N ASP A 72 -15.64 -8.56 24.62
CA ASP A 72 -14.96 -9.48 23.68
C ASP A 72 -14.99 -8.99 22.23
N ILE A 73 -15.97 -8.13 21.87
CA ILE A 73 -16.06 -7.53 20.53
C ILE A 73 -15.12 -6.31 20.41
N PHE A 74 -14.86 -5.63 21.53
CA PHE A 74 -14.01 -4.41 21.56
C PHE A 74 -12.54 -4.65 21.95
N GLY A 75 -12.18 -5.85 22.39
CA GLY A 75 -10.84 -6.20 22.86
C GLY A 75 -9.80 -6.44 21.75
N GLY A 76 -10.19 -6.44 20.51
CA GLY A 76 -9.30 -6.73 19.37
C GLY A 76 -9.07 -5.54 18.44
N GLY A 77 -8.03 -4.74 18.71
CA GLY A 77 -7.30 -3.93 17.71
C GLY A 77 -8.09 -2.89 16.90
N PHE A 78 -7.86 -1.67 17.20
CA PHE A 78 -8.33 -0.42 16.58
C PHE A 78 -8.01 -0.32 15.06
N GLY A 79 -8.80 -0.95 14.19
CA GLY A 79 -8.54 -0.89 12.74
C GLY A 79 -9.68 -1.29 11.79
N GLY A 80 -10.82 -1.78 12.28
CA GLY A 80 -11.87 -2.35 11.41
C GLY A 80 -13.30 -1.87 11.68
N PHE A 81 -13.48 -0.67 12.24
CA PHE A 81 -14.78 -0.20 12.72
C PHE A 81 -15.82 0.10 11.62
N GLY A 82 -15.40 0.40 10.40
CA GLY A 82 -16.30 0.71 9.28
C GLY A 82 -17.05 -0.50 8.77
N ASP A 83 -16.36 -1.59 8.52
CA ASP A 83 -16.92 -2.76 7.85
C ASP A 83 -17.80 -3.62 8.75
N ILE A 84 -17.50 -3.69 10.07
CA ILE A 84 -18.31 -4.47 11.04
C ILE A 84 -19.55 -3.69 11.42
N PHE A 85 -19.48 -2.37 11.50
CA PHE A 85 -20.63 -1.51 11.78
C PHE A 85 -21.64 -1.53 10.62
N ASP A 86 -21.18 -1.48 9.36
CA ASP A 86 -22.01 -1.56 8.17
C ASP A 86 -22.64 -2.96 8.01
N SER A 87 -21.91 -4.01 8.40
CA SER A 87 -22.41 -5.40 8.35
C SER A 87 -23.44 -5.71 9.43
N PHE A 88 -23.37 -5.06 10.61
CA PHE A 88 -24.26 -5.35 11.74
C PHE A 88 -25.40 -4.34 11.89
N PHE A 89 -25.19 -3.07 11.49
CA PHE A 89 -26.19 -1.99 11.63
C PHE A 89 -26.77 -1.47 10.30
N GLY A 90 -26.13 -1.73 9.16
CA GLY A 90 -26.66 -1.40 7.82
C GLY A 90 -27.72 -2.36 7.29
N GLY A 91 -28.01 -3.44 8.00
CA GLY A 91 -28.87 -4.55 7.57
C GLY A 91 -30.37 -4.37 7.77
N GLY A 92 -30.90 -3.18 7.57
CA GLY A 92 -32.33 -2.89 7.69
C GLY A 92 -33.08 -2.62 6.40
N HIS A 93 -32.69 -3.24 5.28
CA HIS A 93 -33.53 -3.25 4.07
C HIS A 93 -33.58 -4.65 3.46
N GLY A 94 -34.72 -5.28 3.68
CA GLY A 94 -35.30 -6.34 2.88
C GLY A 94 -34.32 -7.40 2.39
N GLY A 95 -34.33 -8.58 3.00
CA GLY A 95 -33.74 -9.79 2.44
C GLY A 95 -34.19 -10.04 1.00
N ARG A 96 -33.57 -9.36 0.05
CA ARG A 96 -33.42 -9.91 -1.29
C ARG A 96 -32.43 -11.04 -1.10
N GLY A 97 -32.97 -12.30 -1.13
CA GLY A 97 -32.14 -13.48 -1.16
C GLY A 97 -30.94 -13.21 -1.99
N ALA A 98 -29.76 -13.59 -1.52
CA ALA A 98 -28.52 -13.43 -2.26
C ALA A 98 -28.71 -14.16 -3.60
N ALA A 99 -29.21 -13.45 -4.60
CA ALA A 99 -29.25 -13.93 -5.96
C ALA A 99 -27.79 -14.28 -6.27
N GLN A 100 -27.53 -15.55 -6.47
CA GLN A 100 -26.19 -16.01 -6.80
C GLN A 100 -25.72 -15.14 -7.97
N ARG A 101 -24.59 -14.45 -7.79
CA ARG A 101 -24.04 -13.58 -8.82
C ARG A 101 -23.78 -14.45 -10.04
N THR A 102 -24.57 -14.23 -11.09
CA THR A 102 -24.43 -14.91 -12.38
C THR A 102 -23.31 -14.26 -13.20
N ARG A 103 -22.85 -13.07 -12.79
CA ARG A 103 -21.67 -12.42 -13.34
C ARG A 103 -20.43 -13.31 -13.15
N GLY A 104 -19.57 -13.35 -14.15
CA GLY A 104 -18.29 -14.03 -14.08
C GLY A 104 -17.38 -13.48 -13.00
N SER A 105 -16.53 -14.34 -12.46
CA SER A 105 -15.54 -13.96 -11.45
C SER A 105 -14.41 -13.13 -12.06
N ASP A 106 -13.91 -12.15 -11.32
CA ASP A 106 -12.69 -11.48 -11.69
C ASP A 106 -11.49 -12.42 -11.50
N MET A 107 -10.49 -12.29 -12.37
CA MET A 107 -9.28 -13.13 -12.35
C MET A 107 -8.06 -12.29 -12.05
N GLY A 108 -7.18 -12.79 -11.16
CA GLY A 108 -5.93 -12.14 -10.82
C GLY A 108 -4.72 -12.88 -11.41
N ILE A 109 -3.84 -12.15 -12.10
CA ILE A 109 -2.57 -12.68 -12.61
C ILE A 109 -1.44 -11.77 -12.14
N ARG A 110 -0.31 -12.36 -11.73
CA ARG A 110 0.93 -11.64 -11.46
C ARG A 110 1.81 -11.66 -12.69
N LEU A 111 2.31 -10.50 -13.07
CA LEU A 111 3.19 -10.34 -14.23
C LEU A 111 4.51 -9.73 -13.78
N SER A 112 5.59 -10.52 -13.86
CA SER A 112 6.93 -10.04 -13.55
C SER A 112 7.54 -9.32 -14.75
N ILE A 113 8.11 -8.16 -14.48
CA ILE A 113 8.85 -7.33 -15.43
C ILE A 113 10.20 -6.95 -14.86
N SER A 114 11.16 -6.64 -15.71
CA SER A 114 12.45 -6.11 -15.26
C SER A 114 12.37 -4.62 -14.91
N LEU A 115 13.39 -4.10 -14.23
CA LEU A 115 13.45 -2.68 -13.87
C LEU A 115 13.58 -1.78 -15.10
N GLU A 116 14.29 -2.23 -16.13
CA GLU A 116 14.44 -1.55 -17.42
C GLU A 116 13.11 -1.51 -18.19
N GLU A 117 12.35 -2.62 -18.18
CA GLU A 117 11.01 -2.67 -18.77
C GLU A 117 10.05 -1.73 -18.04
N ALA A 118 10.16 -1.65 -16.71
CA ALA A 118 9.39 -0.70 -15.92
C ALA A 118 9.79 0.75 -16.19
N ALA A 119 11.05 1.02 -16.55
CA ALA A 119 11.53 2.35 -16.92
C ALA A 119 11.11 2.76 -18.34
N ALA A 120 11.19 1.84 -19.30
CA ALA A 120 10.88 2.14 -20.69
C ALA A 120 9.36 2.07 -20.99
N GLY A 121 8.62 1.30 -20.19
CA GLY A 121 7.29 0.81 -20.55
C GLY A 121 7.38 -0.35 -21.53
N VAL A 122 6.46 -1.29 -21.45
CA VAL A 122 6.49 -2.49 -22.28
C VAL A 122 5.08 -3.01 -22.53
N THR A 123 4.87 -3.60 -23.72
CA THR A 123 3.66 -4.35 -24.02
C THR A 123 3.98 -5.84 -23.93
N LYS A 124 3.33 -6.56 -23.02
CA LYS A 124 3.49 -8.01 -22.86
C LYS A 124 2.21 -8.75 -23.17
N THR A 125 2.36 -9.90 -23.85
CA THR A 125 1.24 -10.81 -24.09
C THR A 125 1.25 -11.88 -22.99
N ILE A 126 0.14 -11.98 -22.26
CA ILE A 126 -0.09 -13.01 -21.25
C ILE A 126 -1.07 -14.05 -21.79
N SER A 127 -0.86 -15.31 -21.39
CA SER A 127 -1.73 -16.43 -21.75
C SER A 127 -2.25 -17.06 -20.45
N TYR A 128 -3.53 -17.32 -20.39
CA TYR A 128 -4.18 -17.88 -19.20
C TYR A 128 -5.43 -18.66 -19.57
N ASN A 129 -5.85 -19.54 -18.67
CA ASN A 129 -7.08 -20.31 -18.84
C ASN A 129 -8.21 -19.58 -18.12
N ARG A 130 -9.36 -19.49 -18.77
CA ARG A 130 -10.59 -18.94 -18.21
C ARG A 130 -11.81 -19.70 -18.70
N LEU A 131 -12.94 -19.50 -18.05
CA LEU A 131 -14.22 -19.86 -18.63
C LEU A 131 -14.63 -18.76 -19.63
N SER A 132 -14.68 -19.10 -20.91
CA SER A 132 -15.18 -18.23 -21.97
C SER A 132 -16.63 -18.52 -22.30
N THR A 133 -17.28 -17.64 -23.03
CA THR A 133 -18.62 -17.85 -23.57
C THR A 133 -18.61 -19.09 -24.47
N CYS A 134 -19.53 -20.00 -24.27
CA CYS A 134 -19.67 -21.20 -25.11
C CYS A 134 -20.09 -20.79 -26.52
N ASP A 135 -19.30 -21.14 -27.53
CA ASP A 135 -19.53 -20.78 -28.93
C ASP A 135 -20.77 -21.48 -29.51
N ASP A 136 -21.08 -22.73 -29.10
CA ASP A 136 -22.20 -23.49 -29.66
C ASP A 136 -23.55 -22.88 -29.29
N CYS A 137 -23.72 -22.41 -28.05
CA CYS A 137 -24.98 -21.81 -27.61
C CYS A 137 -24.89 -20.28 -27.48
N ASN A 138 -23.77 -19.64 -27.85
CA ASN A 138 -23.52 -18.20 -27.71
C ASN A 138 -23.82 -17.70 -26.28
N GLY A 139 -23.42 -18.46 -25.28
CA GLY A 139 -23.55 -18.11 -23.88
C GLY A 139 -24.91 -18.42 -23.27
N THR A 140 -25.93 -18.79 -24.02
CA THR A 140 -27.30 -18.99 -23.48
C THR A 140 -27.42 -20.24 -22.60
N GLY A 141 -26.60 -21.23 -22.79
CA GLY A 141 -26.70 -22.55 -22.17
C GLY A 141 -27.79 -23.44 -22.74
N LEU A 142 -28.51 -22.96 -23.78
CA LEU A 142 -29.59 -23.69 -24.41
C LEU A 142 -29.09 -24.53 -25.57
N GLY A 143 -29.57 -25.78 -25.63
CA GLY A 143 -29.49 -26.60 -26.83
C GLY A 143 -30.57 -26.21 -27.83
N GLU A 144 -30.61 -26.91 -28.96
CA GLU A 144 -31.55 -26.64 -30.03
C GLU A 144 -33.01 -26.84 -29.55
N GLY A 145 -33.88 -25.80 -29.70
CA GLY A 145 -35.23 -25.80 -29.20
C GLY A 145 -35.42 -25.65 -27.68
N GLY A 146 -34.32 -25.43 -26.95
CA GLY A 146 -34.34 -25.31 -25.50
C GLY A 146 -35.05 -24.06 -24.98
N LYS A 147 -35.64 -24.18 -23.77
CA LYS A 147 -36.31 -23.09 -23.05
C LYS A 147 -35.75 -22.94 -21.65
N ILE A 148 -35.86 -21.72 -21.13
CA ILE A 148 -35.52 -21.41 -19.75
C ILE A 148 -36.83 -21.26 -18.98
N GLU A 149 -37.03 -22.09 -17.95
CA GLU A 149 -38.18 -22.02 -17.06
C GLU A 149 -37.74 -21.71 -15.63
N ASP A 150 -38.67 -21.22 -14.82
CA ASP A 150 -38.39 -21.03 -13.39
C ASP A 150 -38.25 -22.38 -12.70
N CYS A 151 -37.26 -22.49 -11.84
CA CYS A 151 -36.98 -23.72 -11.13
C CYS A 151 -38.18 -24.09 -10.23
N SER A 152 -38.77 -25.25 -10.46
CA SER A 152 -39.93 -25.74 -9.71
C SER A 152 -39.67 -25.98 -8.22
N HIS A 153 -38.40 -26.26 -7.87
CA HIS A 153 -38.00 -26.54 -6.48
C HIS A 153 -37.88 -25.27 -5.62
N CYS A 154 -37.37 -24.19 -6.16
CA CYS A 154 -37.21 -22.93 -5.45
C CYS A 154 -38.14 -21.80 -5.97
N HIS A 155 -39.00 -22.09 -6.93
CA HIS A 155 -39.93 -21.12 -7.52
C HIS A 155 -39.26 -19.84 -7.99
N GLY A 156 -38.09 -19.96 -8.63
CA GLY A 156 -37.31 -18.82 -9.17
C GLY A 156 -36.42 -18.13 -8.15
N THR A 157 -36.45 -18.45 -6.86
CA THR A 157 -35.65 -17.74 -5.82
C THR A 157 -34.20 -18.11 -5.79
N GLY A 158 -33.80 -19.25 -6.36
CA GLY A 158 -32.41 -19.77 -6.32
C GLY A 158 -32.00 -20.36 -4.97
N THR A 159 -32.79 -20.16 -3.92
CA THR A 159 -32.50 -20.68 -2.56
C THR A 159 -33.68 -21.44 -2.00
N VAL A 160 -33.42 -22.39 -1.11
CA VAL A 160 -34.43 -23.13 -0.36
C VAL A 160 -34.18 -22.98 1.14
N VAL A 161 -35.25 -22.87 1.90
CA VAL A 161 -35.18 -22.78 3.35
C VAL A 161 -35.17 -24.20 3.93
N GLN A 162 -34.10 -24.57 4.59
CA GLN A 162 -34.03 -25.82 5.38
C GLN A 162 -34.30 -25.49 6.84
N VAL A 163 -35.30 -26.21 7.40
CA VAL A 163 -35.59 -26.13 8.83
C VAL A 163 -34.88 -27.30 9.51
N GLN A 164 -33.93 -27.00 10.36
CA GLN A 164 -33.23 -27.99 11.18
C GLN A 164 -33.72 -27.91 12.61
N ASN A 165 -34.18 -29.04 13.16
CA ASN A 165 -34.51 -29.14 14.57
C ASN A 165 -33.22 -29.34 15.37
N THR A 166 -32.84 -28.36 16.15
CA THR A 166 -31.68 -28.45 17.06
C THR A 166 -32.18 -28.57 18.50
N VAL A 167 -31.29 -28.96 19.44
CA VAL A 167 -31.58 -29.01 20.88
C VAL A 167 -32.03 -27.65 21.45
N PHE A 168 -31.79 -26.57 20.72
CA PHE A 168 -32.13 -25.19 21.10
C PHE A 168 -33.40 -24.65 20.36
N GLY A 169 -34.06 -25.49 19.57
CA GLY A 169 -35.23 -25.08 18.80
C GLY A 169 -35.08 -25.29 17.29
N GLN A 170 -36.08 -24.83 16.55
CA GLN A 170 -36.07 -24.89 15.09
C GLN A 170 -35.21 -23.75 14.52
N MET A 171 -34.16 -24.10 13.80
CA MET A 171 -33.28 -23.14 13.11
C MET A 171 -33.59 -23.20 11.61
N GLN A 172 -33.89 -22.05 11.02
CA GLN A 172 -34.10 -21.91 9.58
C GLN A 172 -32.81 -21.44 8.95
N SER A 173 -32.25 -22.20 8.01
CA SER A 173 -31.12 -21.81 7.21
C SER A 173 -31.50 -21.76 5.74
N GLN A 174 -31.07 -20.72 5.04
CA GLN A 174 -31.18 -20.64 3.59
C GLN A 174 -30.00 -21.35 2.94
N THR A 175 -30.27 -22.31 2.09
CA THR A 175 -29.25 -23.01 1.30
C THR A 175 -29.50 -22.83 -0.17
N VAL A 176 -28.43 -22.94 -0.96
CA VAL A 176 -28.52 -22.88 -2.43
C VAL A 176 -29.42 -24.03 -2.93
N CYS A 177 -30.35 -23.72 -3.81
CA CYS A 177 -31.24 -24.75 -4.39
C CYS A 177 -30.38 -25.78 -5.16
N PRO A 178 -30.50 -27.10 -4.82
CA PRO A 178 -29.67 -28.12 -5.45
C PRO A 178 -30.03 -28.38 -6.92
N GLU A 179 -31.26 -28.08 -7.35
CA GLU A 179 -31.68 -28.32 -8.74
C GLU A 179 -31.20 -27.24 -9.69
N CYS A 180 -31.29 -25.96 -9.32
CA CYS A 180 -30.88 -24.85 -10.18
C CYS A 180 -29.50 -24.30 -9.80
N GLN A 181 -28.88 -24.80 -8.75
CA GLN A 181 -27.58 -24.36 -8.26
C GLN A 181 -27.54 -22.85 -8.02
N GLY A 182 -28.62 -22.29 -7.50
CA GLY A 182 -28.74 -20.88 -7.15
C GLY A 182 -29.21 -19.95 -8.27
N THR A 183 -29.33 -20.43 -9.51
CA THR A 183 -29.71 -19.57 -10.66
C THR A 183 -31.21 -19.25 -10.67
N GLY A 184 -32.03 -19.96 -9.88
CA GLY A 184 -33.51 -19.82 -9.89
C GLY A 184 -34.18 -20.37 -11.13
N LYS A 185 -33.44 -20.77 -12.17
CA LYS A 185 -33.95 -21.19 -13.47
C LYS A 185 -33.46 -22.57 -13.87
N LYS A 186 -34.30 -23.34 -14.53
CA LYS A 186 -33.97 -24.63 -15.10
C LYS A 186 -33.97 -24.53 -16.61
N VAL A 187 -33.05 -25.25 -17.24
CA VAL A 187 -32.89 -25.29 -18.71
C VAL A 187 -33.50 -26.60 -19.17
N GLU A 188 -34.52 -26.53 -20.01
CA GLU A 188 -34.96 -27.68 -20.81
C GLU A 188 -34.08 -27.76 -22.05
N HIS A 189 -33.60 -28.91 -22.42
CA HIS A 189 -32.62 -29.15 -23.48
C HIS A 189 -31.35 -28.27 -23.32
N ALA A 190 -30.53 -28.64 -22.33
CA ALA A 190 -29.26 -28.01 -22.09
C ALA A 190 -28.31 -28.22 -23.29
N CYS A 191 -27.50 -27.19 -23.60
CA CYS A 191 -26.42 -27.30 -24.57
C CYS A 191 -25.46 -28.43 -24.15
N GLU A 192 -25.19 -29.37 -25.04
CA GLU A 192 -24.37 -30.55 -24.76
C GLU A 192 -22.93 -30.18 -24.42
N THR A 193 -22.38 -29.14 -25.07
CA THR A 193 -20.98 -28.69 -24.90
C THR A 193 -20.74 -28.05 -23.54
N CYS A 194 -21.64 -27.21 -23.06
CA CYS A 194 -21.46 -26.50 -21.79
C CYS A 194 -22.32 -27.02 -20.64
N GLY A 195 -23.16 -28.05 -20.86
CA GLY A 195 -24.06 -28.61 -19.84
C GLY A 195 -25.07 -27.61 -19.28
N GLY A 196 -25.47 -26.62 -20.05
CA GLY A 196 -26.42 -25.58 -19.64
C GLY A 196 -25.82 -24.39 -18.90
N GLN A 197 -24.49 -24.34 -18.74
CA GLN A 197 -23.81 -23.22 -18.07
C GLN A 197 -23.62 -22.00 -18.97
N GLY A 198 -23.58 -22.19 -20.28
CA GLY A 198 -23.30 -21.13 -21.25
C GLY A 198 -21.84 -20.73 -21.37
N ARG A 199 -20.93 -21.48 -20.73
CA ARG A 199 -19.50 -21.20 -20.70
C ARG A 199 -18.66 -22.48 -20.73
N THR A 200 -17.48 -22.40 -21.35
CA THR A 200 -16.56 -23.52 -21.53
C THR A 200 -15.14 -23.08 -21.18
N PRO A 201 -14.28 -23.98 -20.71
CA PRO A 201 -12.86 -23.68 -20.52
C PRO A 201 -12.19 -23.31 -21.84
N ASP A 202 -11.44 -22.21 -21.84
CA ASP A 202 -10.71 -21.69 -22.98
C ASP A 202 -9.36 -21.14 -22.57
N HIS A 203 -8.43 -21.09 -23.54
CA HIS A 203 -7.09 -20.55 -23.37
C HIS A 203 -6.97 -19.23 -24.11
N GLU A 204 -7.03 -18.11 -23.35
CA GLU A 204 -7.01 -16.78 -23.92
C GLU A 204 -5.62 -16.15 -23.88
N ARG A 205 -5.36 -15.29 -24.87
CA ARG A 205 -4.17 -14.45 -24.96
C ARG A 205 -4.57 -12.99 -24.97
N VAL A 206 -4.00 -12.21 -24.08
CA VAL A 206 -4.27 -10.78 -23.94
C VAL A 206 -2.98 -9.99 -23.96
N SER A 207 -2.95 -8.92 -24.74
CA SER A 207 -1.84 -7.96 -24.75
C SER A 207 -2.08 -6.90 -23.68
N VAL A 208 -1.11 -6.72 -22.78
CA VAL A 208 -1.16 -5.78 -21.67
C VAL A 208 -0.13 -4.71 -21.90
N GLU A 209 -0.55 -3.47 -22.00
CA GLU A 209 0.33 -2.31 -22.10
C GLU A 209 0.67 -1.81 -20.69
N ILE A 210 1.96 -1.82 -20.37
CA ILE A 210 2.49 -1.39 -19.08
C ILE A 210 3.16 -0.05 -19.28
N PRO A 211 2.66 1.02 -18.64
CA PRO A 211 3.22 2.35 -18.79
C PRO A 211 4.59 2.48 -18.12
N ALA A 212 5.43 3.37 -18.65
CA ALA A 212 6.71 3.72 -18.04
C ALA A 212 6.50 4.31 -16.64
N GLY A 213 7.37 3.93 -15.70
CA GLY A 213 7.31 4.39 -14.32
C GLY A 213 6.48 3.53 -13.38
N VAL A 214 5.85 2.45 -13.85
CA VAL A 214 5.02 1.57 -13.03
C VAL A 214 5.78 1.08 -11.79
N HIS A 215 5.06 0.95 -10.65
CA HIS A 215 5.61 0.43 -9.39
C HIS A 215 5.18 -1.03 -9.18
N SER A 216 6.01 -1.77 -8.44
CA SER A 216 5.62 -3.11 -7.98
C SER A 216 4.38 -3.04 -7.10
N GLY A 217 3.45 -3.99 -7.30
CA GLY A 217 2.16 -4.04 -6.61
C GLY A 217 1.04 -3.24 -7.29
N GLN A 218 1.32 -2.46 -8.33
CA GLN A 218 0.26 -1.82 -9.10
C GLN A 218 -0.49 -2.83 -9.96
N SER A 219 -1.81 -2.60 -10.11
CA SER A 219 -2.68 -3.48 -10.86
C SER A 219 -3.29 -2.76 -12.05
N ILE A 220 -3.36 -3.46 -13.18
CA ILE A 220 -4.02 -3.03 -14.40
C ILE A 220 -5.26 -3.90 -14.57
N SER A 221 -6.44 -3.27 -14.66
CA SER A 221 -7.70 -3.98 -14.90
C SER A 221 -8.04 -3.97 -16.39
N ILE A 222 -8.34 -5.16 -16.91
CA ILE A 222 -8.77 -5.34 -18.31
C ILE A 222 -10.21 -5.84 -18.27
N THR A 223 -11.13 -4.96 -18.64
CA THR A 223 -12.57 -5.20 -18.53
C THR A 223 -13.02 -6.37 -19.40
N GLY A 224 -13.85 -7.25 -18.83
CA GLY A 224 -14.47 -8.37 -19.55
C GLY A 224 -13.52 -9.53 -19.88
N LYS A 225 -12.28 -9.52 -19.36
CA LYS A 225 -11.27 -10.56 -19.58
C LYS A 225 -11.11 -11.52 -18.38
N GLY A 226 -11.96 -11.42 -17.37
CA GLY A 226 -12.16 -12.44 -16.33
C GLY A 226 -12.97 -13.63 -16.83
N GLU A 227 -13.55 -14.40 -15.94
CA GLU A 227 -14.43 -15.52 -16.32
C GLU A 227 -15.74 -15.03 -16.94
N ALA A 228 -16.27 -15.77 -17.90
CA ALA A 228 -17.59 -15.50 -18.44
C ALA A 228 -18.68 -15.71 -17.38
N GLY A 229 -19.70 -14.89 -17.42
CA GLY A 229 -20.89 -15.05 -16.59
C GLY A 229 -21.71 -16.30 -16.99
N VAL A 230 -22.50 -16.78 -16.05
CA VAL A 230 -23.38 -17.93 -16.30
C VAL A 230 -24.53 -17.51 -17.18
N ARG A 231 -24.81 -18.26 -18.23
CA ARG A 231 -25.94 -18.06 -19.17
C ARG A 231 -25.98 -16.67 -19.80
N GLY A 232 -24.82 -16.21 -20.29
CA GLY A 232 -24.72 -14.96 -21.00
C GLY A 232 -24.74 -13.70 -20.13
N ASP A 233 -24.57 -13.85 -18.82
CA ASP A 233 -24.35 -12.71 -17.94
C ASP A 233 -22.95 -12.11 -18.15
N THR A 234 -22.74 -10.94 -17.61
CA THR A 234 -21.52 -10.16 -17.79
C THR A 234 -20.27 -10.92 -17.30
N SER A 235 -19.21 -10.86 -18.10
CA SER A 235 -17.91 -11.39 -17.69
C SER A 235 -17.32 -10.58 -16.55
N GLY A 236 -16.44 -11.19 -15.76
CA GLY A 236 -15.57 -10.51 -14.83
C GLY A 236 -14.43 -9.78 -15.52
N ASP A 237 -13.57 -9.17 -14.75
CA ASP A 237 -12.40 -8.43 -15.21
C ASP A 237 -11.11 -9.22 -14.94
N LEU A 238 -10.09 -8.98 -15.76
CA LEU A 238 -8.76 -9.51 -15.52
C LEU A 238 -7.92 -8.45 -14.82
N ILE A 239 -7.44 -8.75 -13.62
CA ILE A 239 -6.61 -7.89 -12.80
C ILE A 239 -5.16 -8.38 -12.91
N VAL A 240 -4.32 -7.62 -13.61
CA VAL A 240 -2.90 -7.92 -13.78
C VAL A 240 -2.11 -7.12 -12.76
N THR A 241 -1.55 -7.80 -11.76
CA THR A 241 -0.68 -7.18 -10.75
C THR A 241 0.77 -7.22 -11.24
N ILE A 242 1.39 -6.07 -11.35
CA ILE A 242 2.77 -5.92 -11.81
C ILE A 242 3.73 -6.20 -10.65
N GLU A 243 4.74 -7.02 -10.91
CA GLU A 243 5.83 -7.32 -9.99
C GLU A 243 7.16 -6.96 -10.66
N VAL A 244 7.83 -5.92 -10.14
CA VAL A 244 9.11 -5.47 -10.69
C VAL A 244 10.23 -6.25 -10.03
N SER A 245 11.02 -6.97 -10.85
CA SER A 245 12.16 -7.76 -10.39
C SER A 245 13.29 -6.85 -9.88
N GLN A 246 14.07 -7.37 -8.93
CA GLN A 246 15.27 -6.68 -8.47
C GLN A 246 16.31 -6.60 -9.60
N HIS A 247 17.00 -5.45 -9.66
CA HIS A 247 18.09 -5.25 -10.60
C HIS A 247 19.45 -5.47 -9.91
N LYS A 248 20.45 -5.91 -10.64
CA LYS A 248 21.79 -6.22 -10.10
C LYS A 248 22.58 -4.97 -9.67
N ASP A 249 22.46 -3.88 -10.43
CA ASP A 249 23.26 -2.67 -10.27
C ASP A 249 22.46 -1.51 -9.68
N PHE A 250 21.13 -1.55 -9.74
CA PHE A 250 20.26 -0.47 -9.30
C PHE A 250 19.26 -0.93 -8.24
N GLU A 251 19.16 -0.19 -7.17
CA GLU A 251 18.08 -0.30 -6.18
C GLU A 251 17.09 0.85 -6.40
N ARG A 252 15.81 0.52 -6.58
CA ARG A 252 14.74 1.52 -6.74
C ARG A 252 14.11 1.88 -5.41
N ARG A 253 14.03 3.17 -5.10
CA ARG A 253 13.27 3.71 -3.95
C ARG A 253 12.33 4.81 -4.44
N GLY A 254 11.06 4.47 -4.62
CA GLY A 254 10.09 5.36 -5.24
C GLY A 254 10.44 5.64 -6.71
N ASP A 255 10.69 6.91 -7.06
CA ASP A 255 11.13 7.32 -8.39
C ASP A 255 12.64 7.45 -8.51
N ASP A 256 13.37 7.37 -7.41
CA ASP A 256 14.81 7.51 -7.39
C ASP A 256 15.50 6.14 -7.52
N LEU A 257 16.69 6.15 -8.09
CA LEU A 257 17.58 5.01 -8.24
C LEU A 257 18.83 5.19 -7.39
N PHE A 258 19.31 4.08 -6.85
CA PHE A 258 20.55 4.01 -6.08
C PHE A 258 21.48 2.99 -6.73
N THR A 259 22.73 3.37 -6.86
CA THR A 259 23.80 2.50 -7.38
C THR A 259 25.11 2.77 -6.65
N SER A 260 26.11 1.96 -6.87
CA SER A 260 27.46 2.18 -6.35
C SER A 260 28.49 2.10 -7.46
N VAL A 261 29.54 2.88 -7.33
CA VAL A 261 30.68 2.86 -8.22
C VAL A 261 31.96 2.70 -7.40
N SER A 262 32.89 1.89 -7.89
CA SER A 262 34.22 1.78 -7.30
C SER A 262 35.21 2.66 -8.05
N VAL A 263 36.02 3.41 -7.32
CA VAL A 263 37.09 4.23 -7.87
C VAL A 263 38.41 3.94 -7.16
N ASP A 264 39.50 4.08 -7.87
CA ASP A 264 40.82 3.96 -7.29
C ASP A 264 41.10 5.08 -6.28
N SER A 265 41.85 4.77 -5.23
CA SER A 265 42.16 5.73 -4.16
C SER A 265 42.94 6.95 -4.68
N LEU A 266 43.80 6.80 -5.67
CA LEU A 266 44.53 7.92 -6.27
C LEU A 266 43.59 8.80 -7.10
N GLU A 267 42.69 8.19 -7.87
CA GLU A 267 41.65 8.92 -8.60
C GLU A 267 40.70 9.66 -7.67
N ALA A 268 40.35 9.08 -6.53
CA ALA A 268 39.52 9.75 -5.52
C ALA A 268 40.20 10.97 -4.90
N ILE A 269 41.55 10.99 -4.81
CA ILE A 269 42.32 12.15 -4.33
C ILE A 269 42.33 13.28 -5.36
N VAL A 270 42.55 12.94 -6.62
CA VAL A 270 42.71 13.95 -7.71
C VAL A 270 41.35 14.38 -8.26
N GLY A 271 40.35 13.53 -8.18
CA GLY A 271 39.06 13.64 -8.86
C GLY A 271 39.09 12.95 -10.23
N THR A 272 37.97 12.34 -10.60
CA THR A 272 37.84 11.59 -11.85
C THR A 272 36.42 11.67 -12.38
N THR A 273 36.22 11.20 -13.60
CA THR A 273 34.87 11.02 -14.17
C THR A 273 34.67 9.56 -14.48
N VAL A 274 33.61 8.98 -13.91
CA VAL A 274 33.23 7.59 -14.13
C VAL A 274 31.98 7.56 -15.00
N THR A 275 31.94 6.64 -15.95
CA THR A 275 30.83 6.44 -16.85
C THR A 275 30.12 5.14 -16.49
N ILE A 276 28.79 5.18 -16.33
CA ILE A 276 27.95 4.01 -16.08
C ILE A 276 26.80 3.95 -17.07
N ASP A 277 26.27 2.75 -17.30
CA ASP A 277 25.05 2.58 -18.08
C ASP A 277 23.86 3.06 -17.26
N GLY A 278 22.91 3.76 -17.89
CA GLY A 278 21.66 4.18 -17.29
C GLY A 278 20.62 3.06 -17.26
N ILE A 279 19.49 3.30 -16.58
CA ILE A 279 18.37 2.34 -16.53
C ILE A 279 17.60 2.26 -17.87
N ILE A 280 17.64 3.32 -18.66
CA ILE A 280 17.06 3.33 -20.00
C ILE A 280 18.10 2.80 -20.97
N LYS A 281 17.69 1.91 -21.85
CA LYS A 281 18.56 1.33 -22.86
C LYS A 281 19.32 2.40 -23.64
N ASP A 282 20.61 2.14 -23.89
CA ASP A 282 21.52 3.01 -24.62
C ASP A 282 21.76 4.41 -23.94
N GLU A 283 21.37 4.56 -22.69
CA GLU A 283 21.67 5.74 -21.88
C GLU A 283 23.01 5.57 -21.16
N THR A 284 23.92 6.51 -21.37
CA THR A 284 25.21 6.56 -20.68
C THR A 284 25.23 7.79 -19.75
N ILE A 285 25.67 7.59 -18.51
CA ILE A 285 25.67 8.62 -17.47
C ILE A 285 27.11 8.87 -17.03
N GLU A 286 27.59 10.11 -17.23
CA GLU A 286 28.88 10.56 -16.73
C GLU A 286 28.71 11.14 -15.31
N ILE A 287 29.52 10.62 -14.38
CA ILE A 287 29.50 10.99 -12.96
C ILE A 287 30.85 11.65 -12.64
N SER A 288 30.85 12.93 -12.36
CA SER A 288 32.04 13.66 -11.93
C SER A 288 32.27 13.44 -10.44
N ILE A 289 33.38 12.82 -10.09
CA ILE A 289 33.80 12.57 -8.72
C ILE A 289 34.77 13.68 -8.32
N PRO A 290 34.42 14.51 -7.32
CA PRO A 290 35.27 15.63 -6.92
C PRO A 290 36.56 15.17 -6.27
N ALA A 291 37.63 15.96 -6.40
CA ALA A 291 38.89 15.73 -5.71
C ALA A 291 38.69 15.68 -4.18
N GLY A 292 39.32 14.71 -3.53
CA GLY A 292 39.18 14.48 -2.09
C GLY A 292 37.86 13.84 -1.69
N CYS A 293 37.20 13.14 -2.61
CA CYS A 293 36.01 12.37 -2.36
C CYS A 293 36.22 11.38 -1.20
N LYS A 294 35.23 11.27 -0.34
CA LYS A 294 35.29 10.34 0.82
C LYS A 294 34.62 9.01 0.49
N TYR A 295 35.11 7.94 1.13
CA TYR A 295 34.44 6.63 1.07
C TYR A 295 33.00 6.74 1.56
N GLY A 296 32.06 6.18 0.81
CA GLY A 296 30.64 6.25 1.11
C GLY A 296 29.99 7.61 0.81
N GLN A 297 30.69 8.52 0.13
CA GLN A 297 30.10 9.78 -0.32
C GLN A 297 29.03 9.52 -1.36
N GLN A 298 27.86 10.10 -1.16
CA GLN A 298 26.73 10.00 -2.08
C GLN A 298 26.71 11.20 -3.02
N LEU A 299 26.72 10.92 -4.30
CA LEU A 299 26.58 11.92 -5.37
C LEU A 299 25.16 11.80 -5.97
N SER A 300 24.58 12.89 -6.41
CA SER A 300 23.27 12.91 -7.03
C SER A 300 23.33 13.42 -8.47
N VAL A 301 22.71 12.66 -9.38
CA VAL A 301 22.55 13.05 -10.79
C VAL A 301 21.08 13.26 -11.07
N ALA A 302 20.70 14.52 -11.30
CA ALA A 302 19.30 14.90 -11.48
C ALA A 302 18.70 14.31 -12.77
N GLY A 303 17.47 13.82 -12.71
CA GLY A 303 16.72 13.34 -13.87
C GLY A 303 17.24 12.03 -14.48
N LYS A 304 18.05 11.25 -13.73
CA LYS A 304 18.60 9.96 -14.15
C LYS A 304 18.00 8.77 -13.37
N GLY A 305 16.98 9.01 -12.57
CA GLY A 305 16.18 7.99 -11.89
C GLY A 305 15.08 7.40 -12.79
N MET A 306 14.09 6.74 -12.15
CA MET A 306 12.93 6.18 -12.84
C MET A 306 12.02 7.27 -13.42
N PRO A 307 11.37 7.04 -14.55
CA PRO A 307 10.29 7.89 -15.02
C PRO A 307 9.14 7.91 -14.00
N ARG A 308 8.50 9.06 -13.88
CA ARG A 308 7.29 9.20 -13.09
C ARG A 308 6.07 8.83 -13.94
N LEU A 309 5.19 8.03 -13.36
CA LEU A 309 3.97 7.61 -14.03
C LEU A 309 3.17 8.82 -14.56
N HIS A 310 2.71 8.73 -15.80
CA HIS A 310 1.92 9.76 -16.49
C HIS A 310 2.60 11.12 -16.69
N THR A 311 3.92 11.24 -16.45
CA THR A 311 4.67 12.47 -16.68
C THR A 311 5.96 12.22 -17.45
N LYS A 312 6.54 13.28 -17.99
CA LYS A 312 7.87 13.21 -18.64
C LYS A 312 9.03 13.41 -17.63
N ALA A 313 8.71 13.68 -16.37
CA ALA A 313 9.72 13.88 -15.33
C ALA A 313 10.31 12.54 -14.91
N ARG A 314 11.59 12.57 -14.50
CA ARG A 314 12.30 11.44 -13.91
C ARG A 314 12.76 11.79 -12.50
N GLY A 315 12.92 10.79 -11.65
CA GLY A 315 13.61 10.90 -10.37
C GLY A 315 15.10 11.12 -10.52
N ASN A 316 15.83 11.08 -9.44
CA ASN A 316 17.28 11.26 -9.40
C ASN A 316 17.98 9.91 -9.32
N LEU A 317 19.24 9.89 -9.78
CA LEU A 317 20.14 8.79 -9.52
C LEU A 317 21.09 9.18 -8.40
N TYR A 318 21.16 8.37 -7.36
CA TYR A 318 22.10 8.49 -6.26
C TYR A 318 23.20 7.44 -6.40
N VAL A 319 24.44 7.92 -6.41
CA VAL A 319 25.62 7.09 -6.63
C VAL A 319 26.46 7.09 -5.37
N LEU A 320 26.66 5.92 -4.78
CA LEU A 320 27.52 5.72 -3.62
C LEU A 320 28.94 5.42 -4.09
N VAL A 321 29.92 6.25 -3.69
CA VAL A 321 31.30 6.09 -4.10
C VAL A 321 32.01 5.13 -3.13
N HIS A 322 32.48 4.01 -3.66
CA HIS A 322 33.39 3.08 -2.97
C HIS A 322 34.82 3.37 -3.42
N ILE A 323 35.75 3.53 -2.47
CA ILE A 323 37.14 3.77 -2.75
C ILE A 323 37.89 2.46 -2.56
N GLU A 324 38.57 2.00 -3.60
CA GLU A 324 39.43 0.83 -3.57
C GLU A 324 40.88 1.27 -3.51
N THR A 325 41.67 0.53 -2.74
CA THR A 325 43.10 0.84 -2.62
C THR A 325 43.81 0.51 -3.94
N SER A 326 44.60 1.44 -4.44
CA SER A 326 45.44 1.28 -5.64
C SER A 326 46.36 0.07 -5.48
N THR A 327 46.34 -0.83 -6.41
CA THR A 327 47.17 -2.03 -6.44
C THR A 327 48.06 -2.01 -7.70
N GLY A 328 49.19 -2.72 -7.69
CA GLY A 328 50.05 -2.85 -8.87
C GLY A 328 50.94 -1.62 -9.15
N LEU A 329 51.16 -0.74 -8.17
CA LEU A 329 52.03 0.41 -8.30
C LEU A 329 53.50 -0.03 -8.50
N THR A 330 54.24 0.68 -9.39
CA THR A 330 55.69 0.49 -9.58
C THR A 330 56.47 1.01 -8.40
N LYS A 331 57.76 0.61 -8.26
CA LYS A 331 58.63 1.09 -7.18
C LYS A 331 58.77 2.63 -7.22
N ASP A 332 58.96 3.22 -8.41
CA ASP A 332 59.12 4.66 -8.59
C ASP A 332 57.85 5.42 -8.18
N GLN A 333 56.66 4.84 -8.45
CA GLN A 333 55.37 5.41 -8.03
C GLN A 333 55.20 5.36 -6.50
N LEU A 334 55.63 4.26 -5.87
CA LEU A 334 55.60 4.13 -4.40
C LEU A 334 56.59 5.12 -3.73
N GLU A 335 57.79 5.32 -4.30
CA GLU A 335 58.77 6.30 -3.80
C GLU A 335 58.19 7.72 -3.90
N THR A 336 57.55 8.06 -5.03
CA THR A 336 56.89 9.34 -5.23
C THR A 336 55.78 9.58 -4.21
N LEU A 337 54.90 8.60 -3.98
CA LEU A 337 53.85 8.68 -2.97
C LEU A 337 54.40 8.82 -1.56
N THR A 338 55.48 8.12 -1.25
CA THR A 338 56.14 8.22 0.05
C THR A 338 56.67 9.62 0.29
N SER A 339 57.34 10.22 -0.72
CA SER A 339 57.82 11.60 -0.64
C SER A 339 56.71 12.62 -0.41
N LEU A 340 55.60 12.48 -1.12
CA LEU A 340 54.41 13.34 -0.94
C LEU A 340 53.79 13.21 0.48
N ILE A 341 53.79 12.00 1.03
CA ILE A 341 53.31 11.77 2.38
C ILE A 341 54.21 12.45 3.41
N ASP A 342 55.51 12.36 3.23
CA ASP A 342 56.48 12.95 4.16
C ASP A 342 56.45 14.50 4.09
N GLU A 343 56.36 15.08 2.91
CA GLU A 343 56.16 16.53 2.73
C GLU A 343 54.87 17.00 3.42
N ARG A 344 53.75 16.26 3.28
CA ARG A 344 52.51 16.62 3.93
C ARG A 344 52.60 16.56 5.46
N LYS A 345 53.33 15.56 6.02
CA LYS A 345 53.55 15.45 7.47
C LYS A 345 54.39 16.64 7.98
N GLN A 346 55.42 17.07 7.23
CA GLN A 346 56.23 18.22 7.59
C GLN A 346 55.43 19.52 7.59
N ASN A 347 54.58 19.74 6.57
CA ASN A 347 53.75 20.93 6.46
C ASN A 347 52.70 20.97 7.60
N SER A 348 52.03 19.84 7.92
CA SER A 348 51.08 19.79 9.02
C SER A 348 51.73 19.99 10.40
N ALA A 349 52.99 19.58 10.57
CA ALA A 349 53.74 19.85 11.80
C ALA A 349 54.14 21.34 11.94
N GLN A 350 54.41 22.03 10.83
CA GLN A 350 54.68 23.47 10.82
C GLN A 350 53.41 24.28 11.14
N GLU A 351 52.29 23.97 10.49
CA GLU A 351 51.00 24.64 10.79
C GLU A 351 50.60 24.57 12.27
N THR A 352 50.77 23.39 12.90
CA THR A 352 50.50 23.23 14.34
C THR A 352 51.47 24.02 15.22
N GLN A 353 52.72 24.26 14.81
CA GLN A 353 53.66 25.09 15.54
C GLN A 353 53.35 26.58 15.39
N ASP A 354 52.94 27.02 14.22
CA ASP A 354 52.58 28.42 13.95
C ASP A 354 51.29 28.81 14.69
N GLU A 355 50.28 27.92 14.76
CA GLU A 355 49.06 28.14 15.56
C GLU A 355 49.36 28.22 17.06
N GLN A 356 50.31 27.41 17.59
CA GLN A 356 50.73 27.49 18.98
C GLN A 356 51.53 28.75 19.29
N HIS A 357 52.31 29.26 18.32
CA HIS A 357 53.07 30.48 18.49
C HIS A 357 52.15 31.71 18.48
N ASP A 358 51.12 31.72 17.62
CA ASP A 358 50.14 32.80 17.55
C ASP A 358 49.27 32.88 18.82
N GLN A 359 48.86 31.71 19.38
CA GLN A 359 48.14 31.66 20.64
C GLN A 359 49.00 32.09 21.84
N SER A 360 50.30 31.80 21.84
CA SER A 360 51.22 32.22 22.89
C SER A 360 51.52 33.73 22.83
N SER A 361 51.61 34.31 21.64
CA SER A 361 51.82 35.74 21.45
C SER A 361 50.56 36.56 21.81
N ALA A 362 49.37 36.07 21.50
CA ALA A 362 48.11 36.70 21.90
C ALA A 362 47.87 36.65 23.44
N ALA A 363 48.34 35.58 24.09
CA ALA A 363 48.28 35.47 25.57
C ALA A 363 49.27 36.41 26.25
N ALA A 364 50.44 36.64 25.66
CA ALA A 364 51.46 37.58 26.18
C ALA A 364 51.02 39.05 26.08
N ASP A 365 50.29 39.40 25.00
CA ASP A 365 49.81 40.77 24.80
C ASP A 365 48.63 41.11 25.72
N SER A 366 47.78 40.12 26.02
CA SER A 366 46.66 40.28 26.98
C SER A 366 47.12 40.44 28.42
N SER A 367 48.26 39.82 28.85
CA SER A 367 48.83 39.99 30.16
C SER A 367 49.50 41.37 30.37
N ASN A 368 50.09 41.91 29.29
CA ASN A 368 50.74 43.23 29.34
C ASN A 368 49.73 44.39 29.38
N HIS A 369 48.53 44.19 28.83
CA HIS A 369 47.44 45.17 28.86
C HIS A 369 46.77 45.25 30.25
N ASN A 370 46.68 44.15 31.00
CA ASN A 370 46.14 44.10 32.36
C ASN A 370 47.07 44.76 33.40
N ASP A 371 48.41 44.62 33.22
CA ASP A 371 49.38 45.23 34.10
C ASP A 371 49.42 46.74 33.94
N LYS A 372 49.22 47.27 32.75
CA LYS A 372 49.12 48.75 32.49
C LYS A 372 47.82 49.36 33.07
N LYS A 373 46.71 48.58 33.09
CA LYS A 373 45.44 49.02 33.76
C LYS A 373 45.53 49.01 35.26
N ALA A 374 46.23 48.03 35.86
CA ALA A 374 46.40 47.98 37.30
C ALA A 374 47.30 49.09 37.85
N LYS A 375 48.39 49.48 37.14
CA LYS A 375 49.28 50.61 37.49
C LYS A 375 48.58 51.97 37.34
N LYS A 376 47.64 52.13 36.39
CA LYS A 376 46.88 53.37 36.22
C LYS A 376 45.81 53.56 37.28
N ALA A 377 45.24 52.46 37.84
CA ALA A 377 44.24 52.55 38.88
C ALA A 377 44.83 52.85 40.28
N SER A 378 46.09 52.44 40.55
CA SER A 378 46.78 52.73 41.79
C SER A 378 47.28 54.18 41.90
N LYS A 379 47.48 54.88 40.75
CA LYS A 379 47.93 56.28 40.72
C LYS A 379 46.82 57.31 40.85
N LYS A 380 45.52 56.89 40.86
CA LYS A 380 44.33 57.73 41.00
C LYS A 380 43.75 57.70 42.43
N ARG A 381 44.41 57.00 43.37
CA ARG A 381 44.01 56.91 44.82
C ARG A 381 45.07 57.44 45.77
N ARG A 382 45.96 58.33 45.31
CA ARG A 382 46.77 59.15 46.15
C ARG A 382 46.50 60.62 45.95
#